data_cdbd322db82f9de1ee4db1fe3d295246
#
_entry.id   cdbd322db82f9de1ee4db1fe3d295246
#
_cell.length_a   1.000
_cell.length_b   1.000
_cell.length_c   1.000
_cell.angle_alpha   90.00
_cell.angle_beta   90.00
_cell.angle_gamma   90.00
#
_symmetry.space_group_name_H-M   'P 1'
#
loop_
_entity.id
_entity.type
_entity.pdbx_description
1 polymer ?
#
loop_
_entity_poly.entity_id
_entity_poly.type
_entity_poly.pdbx_seq_one_letter_code
_entity_poly.pdbx_strand_id
1 'polypeptide(L)' 'MSDTPTCDAELDASGLNCPLPLLKAKMALNRLASGAVLKVTATAGGSQRDFRTFAKLSGHTLLHETAEAGTYTYWLRKA' A
#
# COMPACT_ATOMS: atom_id res chain seq x y z
N MET A 1 -12.21 -6.45 -18.29
CA MET A 1 -11.36 -7.15 -17.34
C MET A 1 -10.56 -6.15 -16.52
N SER A 2 -10.39 -6.42 -15.27
CA SER A 2 -9.64 -5.55 -14.38
C SER A 2 -8.16 -5.89 -14.45
N ASP A 3 -7.31 -4.86 -14.62
CA ASP A 3 -5.87 -5.03 -14.58
C ASP A 3 -5.34 -4.92 -13.14
N THR A 4 -6.26 -4.81 -12.19
CA THR A 4 -5.91 -4.65 -10.77
C THR A 4 -5.43 -5.99 -10.20
N PRO A 5 -4.30 -6.01 -9.49
CA PRO A 5 -3.84 -7.24 -8.84
C PRO A 5 -4.83 -7.76 -7.82
N THR A 6 -4.88 -9.08 -7.66
CA THR A 6 -5.65 -9.70 -6.60
C THR A 6 -4.96 -9.42 -5.27
N CYS A 7 -5.72 -9.12 -4.22
CA CYS A 7 -5.16 -8.90 -2.90
C CYS A 7 -5.58 -9.97 -1.91
N ASP A 8 -4.68 -10.28 -0.97
CA ASP A 8 -4.95 -11.25 0.10
C ASP A 8 -5.46 -10.55 1.36
N ALA A 9 -5.17 -9.27 1.51
CA ALA A 9 -5.62 -8.47 2.65
C ALA A 9 -5.84 -7.03 2.19
N GLU A 10 -6.70 -6.30 2.89
CA GLU A 10 -6.97 -4.90 2.62
C GLU A 10 -6.79 -4.07 3.89
N LEU A 11 -6.26 -2.88 3.71
CA LEU A 11 -6.08 -1.90 4.78
C LEU A 11 -6.69 -0.57 4.35
N ASP A 12 -7.64 -0.08 5.13
CA ASP A 12 -8.20 1.24 4.91
C ASP A 12 -7.51 2.25 5.83
N ALA A 13 -6.66 3.06 5.25
CA ALA A 13 -5.94 4.13 5.95
C ALA A 13 -6.45 5.50 5.54
N SER A 14 -7.68 5.58 5.02
CA SER A 14 -8.31 6.84 4.65
C SER A 14 -8.45 7.76 5.85
N GLY A 15 -8.26 9.05 5.62
CA GLY A 15 -8.38 10.05 6.68
C GLY A 15 -7.17 10.17 7.58
N LEU A 16 -6.18 9.30 7.45
CA LEU A 16 -4.95 9.38 8.24
C LEU A 16 -3.93 10.28 7.55
N ASN A 17 -3.20 11.04 8.35
CA ASN A 17 -2.13 11.90 7.83
C ASN A 17 -0.83 11.12 7.67
N CYS A 18 0.00 11.55 6.72
CA CYS A 18 1.34 11.01 6.53
C CYS A 18 2.17 11.19 7.82
N PRO A 19 2.93 10.19 8.29
CA PRO A 19 3.21 8.90 7.64
C PRO A 19 2.37 7.73 8.17
N LEU A 20 1.22 7.99 8.81
CA LEU A 20 0.41 6.93 9.43
C LEU A 20 -0.03 5.83 8.46
N PRO A 21 -0.45 6.14 7.21
CA PRO A 21 -0.81 5.07 6.28
C PRO A 21 0.34 4.09 6.06
N LEU A 22 1.56 4.60 5.96
CA LEU A 22 2.74 3.77 5.77
C LEU A 22 3.03 2.91 6.98
N LEU A 23 2.93 3.47 8.18
CA LEU A 23 3.14 2.72 9.42
C LEU A 23 2.15 1.57 9.54
N LYS A 24 0.88 1.82 9.26
CA LYS A 24 -0.14 0.78 9.29
C LYS A 24 0.10 -0.29 8.24
N ALA A 25 0.57 0.10 7.06
CA ALA A 25 0.92 -0.84 6.00
C ALA A 25 2.06 -1.76 6.43
N LYS A 26 3.09 -1.20 7.08
CA LYS A 26 4.20 -1.99 7.60
C LYS A 26 3.72 -3.04 8.60
N MET A 27 2.87 -2.63 9.53
CA MET A 27 2.31 -3.54 10.52
C MET A 27 1.48 -4.65 9.87
N ALA A 28 0.67 -4.30 8.90
CA ALA A 28 -0.16 -5.27 8.19
C ALA A 28 0.70 -6.27 7.39
N LEU A 29 1.73 -5.77 6.69
CA LEU A 29 2.64 -6.63 5.93
C LEU A 29 3.38 -7.62 6.84
N ASN A 30 3.75 -7.20 8.05
CA ASN A 30 4.45 -8.07 8.99
C ASN A 30 3.60 -9.28 9.40
N ARG A 31 2.30 -9.21 9.23
CA ARG A 31 1.38 -10.30 9.56
C ARG A 31 1.09 -11.21 8.38
N LEU A 32 1.58 -10.86 7.20
CA LEU A 32 1.32 -11.63 5.99
C LEU A 32 2.49 -12.56 5.67
N ALA A 33 2.18 -13.63 4.94
CA ALA A 33 3.20 -14.54 4.44
C ALA A 33 3.90 -13.92 3.23
N SER A 34 5.13 -14.36 2.96
CA SER A 34 5.86 -13.93 1.78
C SER A 34 5.04 -14.20 0.51
N GLY A 35 5.01 -13.23 -0.37
CA GLY A 35 4.23 -13.32 -1.61
C GLY A 35 2.79 -12.86 -1.50
N ALA A 36 2.28 -12.64 -0.29
CA ALA A 36 0.93 -12.14 -0.10
C ALA A 36 0.83 -10.67 -0.52
N VAL A 37 -0.32 -10.27 -1.00
CA VAL A 37 -0.56 -8.91 -1.51
C VAL A 37 -1.48 -8.15 -0.56
N LEU A 38 -1.03 -6.97 -0.16
CA LEU A 38 -1.81 -6.04 0.66
C LEU A 38 -2.29 -4.88 -0.19
N LYS A 39 -3.59 -4.61 -0.15
CA LYS A 39 -4.17 -3.44 -0.79
C LYS A 39 -4.36 -2.36 0.28
N VAL A 40 -3.75 -1.20 0.09
CA VAL A 40 -3.83 -0.07 1.02
C VAL A 40 -4.55 1.09 0.35
N THR A 41 -5.52 1.67 1.04
CA THR A 41 -6.21 2.88 0.59
C THR A 41 -5.82 4.03 1.52
N ALA A 42 -5.39 5.15 0.95
CA ALA A 42 -4.95 6.32 1.71
C ALA A 42 -5.42 7.61 1.05
N THR A 43 -5.56 8.66 1.85
CA THR A 43 -5.92 10.00 1.35
C THR A 43 -4.84 11.05 1.65
N ALA A 44 -3.74 10.64 2.27
CA ALA A 44 -2.63 11.55 2.58
C ALA A 44 -1.88 11.97 1.32
N GLY A 45 -1.64 13.26 1.14
CA GLY A 45 -1.03 13.80 -0.07
C GLY A 45 0.38 13.32 -0.34
N GLY A 46 1.16 12.97 0.68
CA GLY A 46 2.53 12.49 0.52
C GLY A 46 2.67 10.97 0.39
N SER A 47 1.55 10.26 0.39
CA SER A 47 1.58 8.80 0.46
C SER A 47 2.22 8.14 -0.76
N GLN A 48 2.07 8.73 -1.95
CA GLN A 48 2.67 8.15 -3.16
C GLN A 48 4.18 8.02 -3.03
N ARG A 49 4.85 9.09 -2.63
CA ARG A 49 6.31 9.08 -2.45
C ARG A 49 6.71 8.13 -1.33
N ASP A 50 5.96 8.16 -0.22
CA ASP A 50 6.28 7.32 0.93
C ASP A 50 6.19 5.83 0.58
N PHE A 51 5.15 5.41 -0.12
CA PHE A 51 4.98 4.01 -0.50
C PHE A 51 5.99 3.56 -1.54
N ARG A 52 6.32 4.40 -2.50
CA ARG A 52 7.35 4.09 -3.50
C ARG A 52 8.71 3.92 -2.84
N THR A 53 9.07 4.82 -1.94
CA THR A 53 10.33 4.76 -1.22
C THR A 53 10.37 3.53 -0.31
N PHE A 54 9.29 3.28 0.41
CA PHE A 54 9.20 2.12 1.28
C PHE A 54 9.39 0.80 0.51
N ALA A 55 8.71 0.65 -0.62
CA ALA A 55 8.84 -0.56 -1.44
C ALA A 55 10.30 -0.77 -1.87
N LYS A 56 10.95 0.32 -2.29
CA LYS A 56 12.33 0.27 -2.75
C LYS A 56 13.29 -0.15 -1.64
N LEU A 57 13.11 0.39 -0.43
CA LEU A 57 14.02 0.16 0.69
C LEU A 57 13.76 -1.16 1.42
N SER A 58 12.52 -1.61 1.45
CA SER A 58 12.13 -2.80 2.22
C SER A 58 12.25 -4.10 1.46
N GLY A 59 12.36 -4.04 0.13
CA GLY A 59 12.33 -5.22 -0.71
C GLY A 59 10.93 -5.72 -1.05
N HIS A 60 9.88 -5.13 -0.47
CA HIS A 60 8.52 -5.41 -0.91
C HIS A 60 8.29 -4.82 -2.30
N THR A 61 7.38 -5.39 -3.07
CA THR A 61 7.11 -4.95 -4.43
C THR A 61 5.82 -4.14 -4.49
N LEU A 62 5.90 -2.91 -4.99
CA LEU A 62 4.72 -2.12 -5.31
C LEU A 62 4.22 -2.58 -6.68
N LEU A 63 3.21 -3.44 -6.68
CA LEU A 63 2.68 -4.04 -7.90
C LEU A 63 1.90 -3.06 -8.75
N HIS A 64 1.14 -2.19 -8.09
CA HIS A 64 0.24 -1.29 -8.78
C HIS A 64 -0.11 -0.14 -7.85
N GLU A 65 -0.42 1.02 -8.42
CA GLU A 65 -0.94 2.14 -7.65
C GLU A 65 -1.93 2.93 -8.49
N THR A 66 -2.92 3.50 -7.82
CA THR A 66 -3.90 4.38 -8.48
C THR A 66 -4.06 5.65 -7.66
N ALA A 67 -4.44 6.72 -8.34
CA ALA A 67 -4.76 7.99 -7.70
C ALA A 67 -6.01 8.53 -8.39
N GLU A 68 -7.07 8.75 -7.62
CA GLU A 68 -8.33 9.20 -8.17
C GLU A 68 -9.08 10.02 -7.13
N ALA A 69 -9.41 11.26 -7.47
CA ALA A 69 -10.19 12.16 -6.61
C ALA A 69 -9.63 12.25 -5.18
N GLY A 70 -8.32 12.33 -5.04
CA GLY A 70 -7.67 12.45 -3.73
C GLY A 70 -7.54 11.15 -2.96
N THR A 71 -7.95 10.04 -3.54
CA THR A 71 -7.79 8.71 -2.94
C THR A 71 -6.69 7.96 -3.65
N TYR A 72 -5.75 7.43 -2.88
CA TYR A 72 -4.60 6.70 -3.39
C TYR A 72 -4.71 5.26 -2.97
N THR A 73 -4.53 4.32 -3.90
CA THR A 73 -4.58 2.89 -3.61
C THR A 73 -3.28 2.24 -4.05
N TYR A 74 -2.76 1.36 -3.20
CA TYR A 74 -1.48 0.70 -3.41
C TYR A 74 -1.62 -0.80 -3.22
N TRP A 75 -1.01 -1.57 -4.13
CA TRP A 75 -0.94 -3.03 -4.00
C TRP A 75 0.51 -3.41 -3.76
N LEU A 76 0.80 -3.89 -2.56
CA LEU A 76 2.14 -4.26 -2.11
C LEU A 76 2.24 -5.76 -1.93
N ARG A 77 3.23 -6.38 -2.58
CA ARG A 77 3.51 -7.79 -2.38
C ARG A 77 4.60 -7.94 -1.34
N LYS A 78 4.35 -8.77 -0.33
CA LYS A 78 5.30 -9.05 0.73
C LYS A 78 6.52 -9.79 0.20
N ALA A 79 7.70 -9.31 0.56
CA ALA A 79 8.97 -9.95 0.20
C ALA A 79 9.17 -11.30 0.92
#